data_72125f94623fa6f295ec6a0e11080bdb
#
_entry.id   72125f94623fa6f295ec6a0e11080bdb
#
_cell.length_a   1.000
_cell.length_b   1.000
_cell.length_c   1.000
_cell.angle_alpha   90.00
_cell.angle_beta   90.00
_cell.angle_gamma   90.00
#
_symmetry.space_group_name_H-M   'P 1'
#
loop_
_entity.id
_entity.type
_entity.pdbx_description
1 polymer ?
#
loop_
_entity_poly.entity_id
_entity_poly.type
_entity_poly.pdbx_seq_one_letter_code
_entity_poly.pdbx_strand_id
1 'polypeptide(L)'
;MLRATLSPAVLALCAAALITGCSTAPPTKEQRESVDYGPRPDNYEQIVRDYLRNRLTDPTTAIIEFKAGPTQLYQRDSVIRDLQFGWAVCVLTNDKNSRGAYDGYRTGVYFIRNGKVVAANGGPGDSPLGAGYARDQCKTLGYEVPY
;
A
#
# COMPACT_ATOMS: atom_id res chain seq x y z
N MET A 1 39.93 28.00 -40.77
CA MET A 1 39.50 26.71 -40.17
C MET A 1 39.98 26.69 -38.73
N LEU A 2 39.12 27.11 -37.77
CA LEU A 2 39.43 27.05 -36.33
C LEU A 2 38.99 25.70 -35.79
N ARG A 3 39.92 24.88 -35.35
CA ARG A 3 39.60 23.67 -34.59
C ARG A 3 39.51 24.06 -33.11
N ALA A 4 38.32 24.05 -32.56
CA ALA A 4 38.08 24.20 -31.14
C ALA A 4 38.39 22.83 -30.46
N THR A 5 39.52 22.73 -29.76
CA THR A 5 39.81 21.59 -28.90
C THR A 5 39.10 21.78 -27.56
N LEU A 6 38.05 21.03 -27.31
CA LEU A 6 37.41 20.98 -26.00
C LEU A 6 38.38 20.30 -25.02
N SER A 7 38.67 21.00 -23.93
CA SER A 7 39.53 20.50 -22.84
C SER A 7 38.89 19.28 -22.16
N PRO A 8 39.66 18.20 -21.87
CA PRO A 8 39.14 17.00 -21.21
C PRO A 8 38.58 17.23 -19.79
N ALA A 9 38.90 18.38 -19.18
CA ALA A 9 38.36 18.79 -17.89
C ALA A 9 36.85 19.12 -17.91
N VAL A 10 36.30 19.52 -19.09
CA VAL A 10 34.85 19.84 -19.21
C VAL A 10 34.01 18.59 -19.38
N LEU A 11 34.56 17.50 -19.94
CA LEU A 11 33.84 16.22 -20.05
C LEU A 11 33.70 15.48 -18.72
N ALA A 12 34.62 15.69 -17.77
CA ALA A 12 34.57 15.01 -16.48
C ALA A 12 33.49 15.57 -15.53
N LEU A 13 33.10 16.83 -15.69
CA LEU A 13 32.09 17.47 -14.81
C LEU A 13 30.62 17.11 -15.17
N CYS A 14 30.36 16.66 -16.39
CA CYS A 14 28.98 16.29 -16.83
C CYS A 14 28.61 14.84 -16.49
N ALA A 15 29.56 13.98 -16.08
CA ALA A 15 29.28 12.56 -15.78
C ALA A 15 28.83 12.30 -14.34
N ALA A 16 28.90 13.30 -13.44
CA ALA A 16 28.60 13.14 -12.02
C ALA A 16 27.12 13.41 -11.64
N ALA A 17 26.26 13.80 -12.59
CA ALA A 17 24.92 14.32 -12.29
C ALA A 17 23.77 13.33 -12.55
N LEU A 18 24.01 12.06 -12.87
CA LEU A 18 22.97 11.11 -13.27
C LEU A 18 22.78 9.90 -12.33
N ILE A 19 23.19 10.00 -11.07
CA ILE A 19 22.82 8.99 -10.07
C ILE A 19 21.64 9.52 -9.23
N THR A 20 20.52 9.79 -9.86
CA THR A 20 19.25 9.81 -9.16
C THR A 20 18.83 8.35 -8.94
N GLY A 21 19.45 7.69 -7.98
CA GLY A 21 19.09 6.34 -7.59
C GLY A 21 17.65 6.32 -7.14
N CYS A 22 16.83 5.41 -7.70
CA CYS A 22 15.53 5.06 -7.14
C CYS A 22 15.74 4.65 -5.68
N SER A 23 15.47 5.55 -4.74
CA SER A 23 15.61 5.26 -3.32
C SER A 23 14.55 4.27 -2.89
N THR A 24 14.95 3.08 -2.49
CA THR A 24 14.09 2.07 -1.85
C THR A 24 13.95 2.31 -0.34
N ALA A 25 14.58 3.35 0.19
CA ALA A 25 14.54 3.68 1.61
C ALA A 25 13.11 4.01 2.09
N PRO A 26 12.76 3.64 3.31
CA PRO A 26 11.50 4.07 3.91
C PRO A 26 11.44 5.60 3.99
N PRO A 27 10.24 6.21 3.99
CA PRO A 27 10.11 7.66 4.10
C PRO A 27 10.68 8.15 5.42
N THR A 28 11.34 9.29 5.39
CA THR A 28 11.87 9.95 6.61
C THR A 28 10.74 10.37 7.53
N LYS A 29 11.08 10.72 8.77
CA LYS A 29 10.09 11.24 9.73
C LYS A 29 9.44 12.52 9.19
N GLU A 30 10.25 13.44 8.66
CA GLU A 30 9.79 14.71 8.09
C GLU A 30 8.85 14.49 6.90
N GLN A 31 9.16 13.52 6.03
CA GLN A 31 8.29 13.16 4.92
C GLN A 31 6.94 12.64 5.40
N ARG A 32 6.92 11.79 6.44
CA ARG A 32 5.66 11.27 7.01
C ARG A 32 4.83 12.36 7.70
N GLU A 33 5.48 13.31 8.37
CA GLU A 33 4.81 14.42 9.06
C GLU A 33 4.29 15.50 8.12
N SER A 34 4.90 15.66 6.94
CA SER A 34 4.52 16.66 5.93
C SER A 34 3.44 16.18 4.96
N VAL A 35 3.12 14.88 4.94
CA VAL A 35 2.13 14.32 4.02
C VAL A 35 0.72 14.68 4.43
N ASP A 36 -0.09 15.08 3.46
CA ASP A 36 -1.53 15.18 3.63
C ASP A 36 -2.19 13.80 3.53
N TYR A 37 -2.58 13.24 4.66
CA TYR A 37 -3.36 12.00 4.75
C TYR A 37 -4.84 12.21 4.46
N GLY A 38 -5.30 13.44 4.33
CA GLY A 38 -6.71 13.79 4.33
C GLY A 38 -7.35 13.61 5.72
N PRO A 39 -8.64 13.96 5.86
CA PRO A 39 -9.36 13.79 7.12
C PRO A 39 -9.41 12.32 7.53
N ARG A 40 -9.36 12.07 8.85
CA ARG A 40 -9.56 10.70 9.37
C ARG A 40 -10.97 10.21 9.00
N PRO A 41 -11.10 9.05 8.33
CA PRO A 41 -12.40 8.58 7.89
C PRO A 41 -13.17 7.94 9.05
N ASP A 42 -14.25 8.55 9.50
CA ASP A 42 -15.11 7.95 10.54
C ASP A 42 -15.95 6.79 9.99
N ASN A 43 -16.24 6.82 8.69
CA ASN A 43 -17.00 5.77 7.98
C ASN A 43 -16.07 4.77 7.25
N TYR A 44 -14.86 4.53 7.76
CA TYR A 44 -13.85 3.69 7.11
C TYR A 44 -14.36 2.26 6.80
N GLU A 45 -15.20 1.69 7.66
CA GLU A 45 -15.77 0.36 7.41
C GLU A 45 -16.60 0.33 6.14
N GLN A 46 -17.46 1.34 5.94
CA GLN A 46 -18.29 1.41 4.73
C GLN A 46 -17.42 1.58 3.48
N ILE A 47 -16.41 2.45 3.55
CA ILE A 47 -15.47 2.68 2.43
C ILE A 47 -14.78 1.36 2.03
N VAL A 48 -14.31 0.57 3.00
CA VAL A 48 -13.67 -0.72 2.72
C VAL A 48 -14.67 -1.75 2.21
N ARG A 49 -15.88 -1.83 2.77
CA ARG A 49 -16.93 -2.74 2.28
C ARG A 49 -17.31 -2.43 0.84
N ASP A 50 -17.44 -1.17 0.48
CA ASP A 50 -17.75 -0.74 -0.90
C ASP A 50 -16.60 -1.07 -1.87
N TYR A 51 -15.36 -0.91 -1.43
CA TYR A 51 -14.19 -1.33 -2.19
C TYR A 51 -14.15 -2.84 -2.43
N LEU A 52 -14.49 -3.63 -1.41
CA LEU A 52 -14.49 -5.10 -1.47
C LEU A 52 -15.64 -5.67 -2.29
N ARG A 53 -16.78 -4.99 -2.36
CA ARG A 53 -17.99 -5.48 -3.05
C ARG A 53 -17.73 -5.96 -4.48
N ASN A 54 -16.82 -5.30 -5.19
CA ASN A 54 -16.47 -5.65 -6.57
C ASN A 54 -15.28 -6.62 -6.68
N ARG A 55 -14.79 -7.14 -5.55
CA ARG A 55 -13.61 -8.02 -5.48
C ARG A 55 -13.90 -9.37 -4.83
N LEU A 56 -14.99 -9.46 -4.10
CA LEU A 56 -15.46 -10.68 -3.49
C LEU A 56 -16.28 -11.50 -4.50
N THR A 57 -16.17 -12.82 -4.41
CA THR A 57 -16.95 -13.74 -5.25
C THR A 57 -18.42 -13.70 -4.89
N ASP A 58 -18.73 -13.68 -3.58
CA ASP A 58 -20.07 -13.51 -3.05
C ASP A 58 -20.09 -12.44 -1.94
N PRO A 59 -20.22 -11.15 -2.30
CA PRO A 59 -20.18 -10.07 -1.33
C PRO A 59 -21.34 -10.08 -0.33
N THR A 60 -22.43 -10.80 -0.63
CA THR A 60 -23.61 -10.83 0.23
C THR A 60 -23.45 -11.76 1.44
N THR A 61 -22.62 -12.80 1.30
CA THR A 61 -22.34 -13.77 2.36
C THR A 61 -20.94 -13.66 2.94
N ALA A 62 -20.12 -12.75 2.41
CA ALA A 62 -18.75 -12.56 2.87
C ALA A 62 -18.69 -12.09 4.32
N ILE A 63 -17.81 -12.71 5.09
CA ILE A 63 -17.50 -12.30 6.47
C ILE A 63 -16.37 -11.28 6.40
N ILE A 64 -16.60 -10.07 6.90
CA ILE A 64 -15.63 -8.96 6.89
C ILE A 64 -15.47 -8.47 8.32
N GLU A 65 -14.27 -8.66 8.89
CA GLU A 65 -13.94 -8.30 10.25
C GLU A 65 -12.86 -7.22 10.29
N PHE A 66 -13.19 -6.07 10.87
CA PHE A 66 -12.24 -4.97 11.08
C PHE A 66 -11.46 -5.21 12.37
N LYS A 67 -10.13 -5.27 12.27
CA LYS A 67 -9.25 -5.67 13.37
C LYS A 67 -8.45 -4.54 13.98
N ALA A 68 -7.98 -3.59 13.16
CA ALA A 68 -7.21 -2.45 13.63
C ALA A 68 -7.30 -1.26 12.67
N GLY A 69 -7.03 -0.06 13.17
CA GLY A 69 -7.07 1.19 12.42
C GLY A 69 -8.37 1.98 12.67
N PRO A 70 -8.60 3.10 11.93
CA PRO A 70 -7.69 3.69 10.95
C PRO A 70 -6.52 4.43 11.61
N THR A 71 -5.31 4.16 11.13
CA THR A 71 -4.06 4.75 11.60
C THR A 71 -3.24 5.24 10.40
N GLN A 72 -2.57 6.38 10.55
CA GLN A 72 -1.70 6.91 9.50
C GLN A 72 -0.54 5.95 9.22
N LEU A 73 -0.44 5.48 8.00
CA LEU A 73 0.62 4.57 7.58
C LEU A 73 0.97 4.83 6.10
N TYR A 74 2.10 4.31 5.68
CA TYR A 74 2.52 4.34 4.28
C TYR A 74 2.68 2.93 3.74
N GLN A 75 2.56 2.81 2.42
CA GLN A 75 2.81 1.58 1.68
C GLN A 75 3.78 1.82 0.54
N ARG A 76 4.69 0.89 0.38
CA ARG A 76 5.47 0.68 -0.83
C ARG A 76 5.54 -0.82 -1.07
N ASP A 77 4.84 -1.32 -2.06
CA ASP A 77 4.78 -2.75 -2.39
C ASP A 77 5.81 -3.18 -3.45
N SER A 78 6.47 -2.23 -4.10
CA SER A 78 7.57 -2.49 -5.02
C SER A 78 8.45 -1.28 -5.23
N VAL A 79 9.66 -1.50 -5.77
CA VAL A 79 10.62 -0.44 -6.10
C VAL A 79 10.17 0.46 -7.26
N ILE A 80 9.19 0.00 -8.05
CA ILE A 80 8.66 0.70 -9.22
C ILE A 80 7.32 1.39 -8.95
N ARG A 81 6.71 1.20 -7.79
CA ARG A 81 5.48 1.86 -7.39
C ARG A 81 5.75 3.05 -6.50
N ASP A 82 4.97 4.10 -6.71
CA ASP A 82 5.02 5.28 -5.87
C ASP A 82 4.62 4.96 -4.44
N LEU A 83 5.29 5.65 -3.51
CA LEU A 83 4.96 5.58 -2.10
C LEU A 83 3.53 6.10 -1.88
N GLN A 84 2.68 5.27 -1.28
CA GLN A 84 1.30 5.63 -0.96
C GLN A 84 1.15 5.88 0.53
N PHE A 85 0.46 6.95 0.88
CA PHE A 85 0.12 7.32 2.26
C PHE A 85 -1.40 7.31 2.43
N GLY A 86 -1.86 6.88 3.60
CA GLY A 86 -3.29 6.87 3.90
C GLY A 86 -3.59 6.42 5.33
N TRP A 87 -4.86 6.44 5.67
CA TRP A 87 -5.39 5.85 6.88
C TRP A 87 -5.53 4.34 6.67
N ALA A 88 -4.62 3.58 7.26
CA ALA A 88 -4.55 2.13 7.09
C ALA A 88 -5.52 1.41 8.04
N VAL A 89 -6.22 0.42 7.51
CA VAL A 89 -7.19 -0.41 8.23
C VAL A 89 -6.87 -1.88 7.97
N CYS A 90 -6.69 -2.65 9.06
CA CYS A 90 -6.49 -4.10 8.99
C CYS A 90 -7.85 -4.82 8.99
N VAL A 91 -8.06 -5.69 8.03
CA VAL A 91 -9.32 -6.41 7.83
C VAL A 91 -9.06 -7.88 7.52
N LEU A 92 -9.84 -8.75 8.15
CA LEU A 92 -9.94 -10.15 7.75
C LEU A 92 -11.19 -10.34 6.91
N THR A 93 -11.04 -11.03 5.78
CA THR A 93 -12.14 -11.38 4.89
C THR A 93 -12.21 -12.88 4.70
N ASN A 94 -13.41 -13.45 4.76
CA ASN A 94 -13.66 -14.84 4.39
C ASN A 94 -14.88 -14.85 3.46
N ASP A 95 -14.63 -15.16 2.19
CA ASP A 95 -15.66 -15.22 1.16
C ASP A 95 -15.75 -16.60 0.54
N LYS A 96 -16.86 -16.87 -0.10
CA LYS A 96 -17.07 -18.13 -0.80
C LYS A 96 -16.33 -18.14 -2.13
N ASN A 97 -15.74 -19.28 -2.45
CA ASN A 97 -15.20 -19.55 -3.78
C ASN A 97 -16.33 -19.80 -4.80
N SER A 98 -15.96 -20.02 -6.06
CA SER A 98 -16.91 -20.30 -7.15
C SER A 98 -17.73 -21.59 -6.97
N ARG A 99 -17.36 -22.46 -6.01
CA ARG A 99 -18.09 -23.67 -5.63
C ARG A 99 -19.02 -23.47 -4.44
N GLY A 100 -19.10 -22.25 -3.88
CA GLY A 100 -19.96 -21.89 -2.76
C GLY A 100 -19.38 -22.25 -1.38
N ALA A 101 -18.13 -22.71 -1.28
CA ALA A 101 -17.44 -23.00 -0.03
C ALA A 101 -16.58 -21.83 0.44
N TYR A 102 -16.50 -21.61 1.75
CA TYR A 102 -15.58 -20.63 2.32
C TYR A 102 -14.13 -21.14 2.23
N ASP A 103 -13.23 -20.29 1.73
CA ASP A 103 -11.80 -20.62 1.53
C ASP A 103 -10.91 -20.27 2.74
N GLY A 104 -11.50 -19.78 3.82
CA GLY A 104 -10.78 -19.32 5.00
C GLY A 104 -10.47 -17.81 4.95
N TYR A 105 -9.95 -17.33 6.09
CA TYR A 105 -9.68 -15.90 6.24
C TYR A 105 -8.44 -15.46 5.46
N ARG A 106 -8.57 -14.32 4.80
CA ARG A 106 -7.49 -13.60 4.13
C ARG A 106 -7.28 -12.26 4.81
N THR A 107 -6.03 -11.96 5.11
CA THR A 107 -5.66 -10.67 5.70
C THR A 107 -5.49 -9.63 4.62
N GLY A 108 -6.10 -8.46 4.81
CA GLY A 108 -5.92 -7.30 3.95
C GLY A 108 -5.67 -6.03 4.76
N VAL A 109 -4.86 -5.13 4.21
CA VAL A 109 -4.71 -3.77 4.72
C VAL A 109 -5.11 -2.78 3.62
N TYR A 110 -6.04 -1.89 3.96
CA TYR A 110 -6.61 -0.92 3.03
C TYR A 110 -6.23 0.48 3.46
N PHE A 111 -5.66 1.25 2.53
CA PHE A 111 -5.21 2.62 2.75
C PHE A 111 -6.26 3.58 2.22
N ILE A 112 -6.86 4.36 3.11
CA ILE A 112 -7.94 5.29 2.79
C ILE A 112 -7.37 6.71 2.78
N ARG A 113 -7.70 7.49 1.74
CA ARG A 113 -7.44 8.91 1.65
C ARG A 113 -8.59 9.59 0.91
N ASN A 114 -9.07 10.71 1.47
CA ASN A 114 -10.18 11.48 0.88
C ASN A 114 -11.41 10.62 0.55
N GLY A 115 -11.80 9.73 1.48
CA GLY A 115 -13.00 8.90 1.36
C GLY A 115 -12.90 7.73 0.37
N LYS A 116 -11.70 7.37 -0.12
CA LYS A 116 -11.48 6.28 -1.06
C LYS A 116 -10.32 5.40 -0.65
N VAL A 117 -10.39 4.10 -0.97
CA VAL A 117 -9.23 3.20 -0.89
C VAL A 117 -8.28 3.54 -2.04
N VAL A 118 -7.09 4.06 -1.70
CA VAL A 118 -6.04 4.47 -2.66
C VAL A 118 -5.01 3.38 -2.88
N ALA A 119 -4.84 2.47 -1.93
CA ALA A 119 -3.95 1.32 -2.03
C ALA A 119 -4.45 0.18 -1.13
N ALA A 120 -4.05 -1.05 -1.45
CA ALA A 120 -4.35 -2.23 -0.65
C ALA A 120 -3.22 -3.25 -0.78
N ASN A 121 -2.99 -4.00 0.30
CA ASN A 121 -2.15 -5.21 0.32
C ASN A 121 -2.95 -6.37 0.87
N GLY A 122 -2.80 -7.54 0.28
CA GLY A 122 -3.55 -8.74 0.67
C GLY A 122 -5.05 -8.63 0.40
N GLY A 123 -5.80 -9.53 1.03
CA GLY A 123 -7.24 -9.62 0.80
C GLY A 123 -7.61 -10.47 -0.43
N PRO A 124 -8.88 -10.42 -0.85
CA PRO A 124 -9.37 -11.21 -1.99
C PRO A 124 -8.66 -10.88 -3.30
N GLY A 125 -8.17 -11.91 -3.98
CA GLY A 125 -7.55 -11.78 -5.30
C GLY A 125 -6.10 -11.28 -5.31
N ASP A 126 -5.50 -11.02 -4.15
CA ASP A 126 -4.09 -10.60 -4.10
C ASP A 126 -3.12 -11.79 -4.05
N SER A 127 -1.86 -11.51 -4.34
CA SER A 127 -0.77 -12.47 -4.36
C SER A 127 -0.36 -12.93 -2.95
N PRO A 128 0.32 -14.08 -2.81
CA PRO A 128 0.90 -14.50 -1.53
C PRO A 128 1.87 -13.46 -0.93
N LEU A 129 2.58 -12.71 -1.79
CA LEU A 129 3.48 -11.63 -1.37
C LEU A 129 2.69 -10.48 -0.73
N GLY A 130 1.58 -10.05 -1.37
CA GLY A 130 0.68 -9.04 -0.83
C GLY A 130 0.07 -9.47 0.51
N ALA A 131 -0.29 -10.74 0.67
CA ALA A 131 -0.76 -11.30 1.94
C ALA A 131 0.33 -11.25 3.04
N GLY A 132 1.61 -11.45 2.69
CA GLY A 132 2.74 -11.28 3.61
C GLY A 132 2.84 -9.84 4.10
N TYR A 133 2.86 -8.87 3.18
CA TYR A 133 2.88 -7.44 3.52
C TYR A 133 1.69 -7.03 4.39
N ALA A 134 0.48 -7.53 4.09
CA ALA A 134 -0.71 -7.24 4.88
C ALA A 134 -0.57 -7.71 6.34
N ARG A 135 -0.02 -8.89 6.58
CA ARG A 135 0.22 -9.39 7.94
C ARG A 135 1.20 -8.50 8.72
N ASP A 136 2.32 -8.12 8.10
CA ASP A 136 3.32 -7.24 8.73
C ASP A 136 2.73 -5.86 9.05
N GLN A 137 1.92 -5.33 8.15
CA GLN A 137 1.24 -4.05 8.34
C GLN A 137 0.15 -4.14 9.42
N CYS A 138 -0.65 -5.21 9.47
CA CYS A 138 -1.61 -5.45 10.56
C CYS A 138 -0.92 -5.48 11.91
N LYS A 139 0.25 -6.15 12.00
CA LYS A 139 1.06 -6.16 13.22
C LYS A 139 1.52 -4.75 13.61
N THR A 140 1.94 -3.94 12.64
CA THR A 140 2.27 -2.53 12.88
C THR A 140 1.07 -1.73 13.40
N LEU A 141 -0.14 -2.08 12.98
CA LEU A 141 -1.40 -1.48 13.45
C LEU A 141 -1.86 -2.03 14.81
N GLY A 142 -1.14 -2.97 15.42
CA GLY A 142 -1.44 -3.56 16.72
C GLY A 142 -2.29 -4.82 16.67
N TYR A 143 -2.46 -5.44 15.51
CA TYR A 143 -3.20 -6.70 15.36
C TYR A 143 -2.27 -7.83 14.88
N GLU A 144 -2.04 -8.81 15.74
CA GLU A 144 -1.32 -10.02 15.38
C GLU A 144 -2.26 -11.03 14.72
N VAL A 145 -2.02 -11.29 13.43
CA VAL A 145 -2.84 -12.23 12.65
C VAL A 145 -2.53 -13.65 13.11
N PRO A 146 -3.53 -14.42 13.59
CA PRO A 146 -3.31 -15.83 13.91
C PRO A 146 -2.94 -16.62 12.65
N TYR A 147 -2.02 -17.56 12.78
CA TYR A 147 -1.55 -18.45 11.72
C TYR A 147 -2.58 -19.49 11.33
#